data_4379e887972a132b61b17adb3571fc0e
#
_entry.id   4379e887972a132b61b17adb3571fc0e
#
_cell.length_a   1.000
_cell.length_b   1.000
_cell.length_c   1.000
_cell.angle_alpha   90.00
_cell.angle_beta   90.00
_cell.angle_gamma   90.00
#
_symmetry.space_group_name_H-M   'P 1'
#
loop_
_entity.id
_entity.type
_entity.pdbx_description
1 polymer ?
#
loop_
_entity_poly.entity_id
_entity_poly.type
_entity_poly.pdbx_seq_one_letter_code
_entity_poly.pdbx_strand_id
1 'polypeptide(L)'
;GKIMIQNSIDEYDINKDYAIDQAIIGDSRLVLKQLIDQAKTQLGTKNRNDPSLEIQQVKEQWLSEWMPKLTSNEVPINPYRLIWDLMQTVDREQTIITHDSGNPRDQVVPFYETLTPRSYIGWGKSTQLGYGLGLIMGAKLAAPEKLAVNIMGDAAFGMAGMDFETAVREQI
;
A
#
# COMPACT_ATOMS: atom_id res chain seq x y z
N GLY A 1 -20.27 21.33 5.23
CA GLY A 1 -20.12 19.88 5.15
C GLY A 1 -19.74 19.47 3.73
N LYS A 2 -19.24 18.27 3.54
CA LYS A 2 -18.97 17.69 2.22
C LYS A 2 -20.20 16.90 1.78
N ILE A 3 -20.49 16.93 0.49
CA ILE A 3 -21.49 16.04 -0.12
C ILE A 3 -20.87 14.65 -0.24
N MET A 4 -21.55 13.65 0.30
CA MET A 4 -21.10 12.26 0.30
C MET A 4 -21.86 11.47 -0.75
N ILE A 5 -21.11 10.87 -1.69
CA ILE A 5 -21.68 10.00 -2.73
C ILE A 5 -21.10 8.61 -2.52
N GLN A 6 -21.99 7.62 -2.38
CA GLN A 6 -21.58 6.21 -2.23
C GLN A 6 -22.01 5.42 -3.45
N ASN A 7 -21.07 4.67 -4.01
CA ASN A 7 -21.37 3.65 -5.02
C ASN A 7 -21.17 2.26 -4.44
N SER A 8 -22.15 1.40 -4.62
CA SER A 8 -22.07 -0.03 -4.32
C SER A 8 -22.91 -0.81 -5.32
N ILE A 9 -22.55 -2.07 -5.55
CA ILE A 9 -23.39 -3.00 -6.31
C ILE A 9 -24.53 -3.55 -5.47
N ASP A 10 -24.40 -3.50 -4.14
CA ASP A 10 -25.37 -3.96 -3.17
C ASP A 10 -25.99 -2.76 -2.43
N GLU A 11 -27.30 -2.62 -2.51
CA GLU A 11 -28.04 -1.56 -1.82
C GLU A 11 -27.97 -1.67 -0.30
N TYR A 12 -27.78 -2.88 0.25
CA TYR A 12 -27.62 -3.09 1.69
C TYR A 12 -26.33 -2.51 2.25
N ASP A 13 -25.34 -2.17 1.42
CA ASP A 13 -24.10 -1.50 1.86
C ASP A 13 -24.26 0.01 2.03
N ILE A 14 -25.38 0.56 1.57
CA ILE A 14 -25.61 1.99 1.63
C ILE A 14 -25.91 2.43 3.08
N ASN A 15 -25.30 3.55 3.49
CA ASN A 15 -25.45 4.12 4.84
C ASN A 15 -24.94 3.26 6.00
N LYS A 16 -24.17 2.22 5.78
CA LYS A 16 -23.66 1.38 6.88
C LYS A 16 -22.75 2.14 7.84
N ASP A 17 -21.80 2.89 7.30
CA ASP A 17 -20.76 3.56 8.10
C ASP A 17 -20.98 5.07 8.20
N TYR A 18 -21.53 5.68 7.17
CA TYR A 18 -21.71 7.13 7.06
C TYR A 18 -23.05 7.45 6.43
N ALA A 19 -23.70 8.51 6.93
CA ALA A 19 -24.85 9.10 6.23
C ALA A 19 -24.37 9.69 4.89
N ILE A 20 -25.06 9.33 3.82
CA ILE A 20 -24.71 9.77 2.46
C ILE A 20 -25.83 10.63 1.86
N ASP A 21 -25.45 11.56 0.99
CA ASP A 21 -26.39 12.45 0.29
C ASP A 21 -26.91 11.80 -1.00
N GLN A 22 -26.09 11.00 -1.69
CA GLN A 22 -26.43 10.36 -2.96
C GLN A 22 -25.93 8.91 -3.00
N ALA A 23 -26.81 7.98 -3.38
CA ALA A 23 -26.49 6.58 -3.64
C ALA A 23 -26.48 6.30 -5.14
N ILE A 24 -25.47 5.56 -5.60
CA ILE A 24 -25.40 5.03 -6.96
C ILE A 24 -25.25 3.51 -6.86
N ILE A 25 -26.32 2.79 -7.22
CA ILE A 25 -26.28 1.33 -7.23
C ILE A 25 -25.82 0.86 -8.61
N GLY A 26 -24.70 0.17 -8.65
CA GLY A 26 -24.14 -0.34 -9.89
C GLY A 26 -22.69 -0.78 -9.78
N ASP A 27 -22.23 -1.48 -10.81
CA ASP A 27 -20.82 -1.87 -10.95
C ASP A 27 -19.90 -0.65 -10.98
N SER A 28 -18.92 -0.63 -10.08
CA SER A 28 -18.05 0.54 -9.88
C SER A 28 -17.28 0.91 -11.13
N ARG A 29 -16.90 -0.04 -11.98
CA ARG A 29 -16.20 0.24 -13.24
C ARG A 29 -17.10 0.98 -14.22
N LEU A 30 -18.36 0.54 -14.34
CA LEU A 30 -19.33 1.18 -15.23
C LEU A 30 -19.71 2.56 -14.73
N VAL A 31 -19.94 2.71 -13.43
CA VAL A 31 -20.26 3.99 -12.80
C VAL A 31 -19.11 4.98 -12.97
N LEU A 32 -17.86 4.57 -12.70
CA LEU A 32 -16.69 5.43 -12.90
C LEU A 32 -16.54 5.86 -14.36
N LYS A 33 -16.78 4.96 -15.31
CA LYS A 33 -16.76 5.30 -16.74
C LYS A 33 -17.79 6.39 -17.06
N GLN A 34 -19.03 6.21 -16.61
CA GLN A 34 -20.09 7.22 -16.80
C GLN A 34 -19.74 8.56 -16.16
N LEU A 35 -19.20 8.55 -14.93
CA LEU A 35 -18.75 9.77 -14.24
C LEU A 35 -17.63 10.48 -15.00
N ILE A 36 -16.67 9.75 -15.54
CA ILE A 36 -15.57 10.30 -16.37
C ILE A 36 -16.13 10.93 -17.63
N ASP A 37 -17.04 10.26 -18.33
CA ASP A 37 -17.64 10.78 -19.56
C ASP A 37 -18.46 12.04 -19.29
N GLN A 38 -19.25 12.06 -18.21
CA GLN A 38 -19.99 13.26 -17.78
C GLN A 38 -19.05 14.40 -17.35
N ALA A 39 -18.01 14.10 -16.61
CA ALA A 39 -17.02 15.10 -16.20
C ALA A 39 -16.32 15.73 -17.42
N LYS A 40 -15.93 14.93 -18.41
CA LYS A 40 -15.35 15.45 -19.66
C LYS A 40 -16.33 16.35 -20.42
N THR A 41 -17.60 15.97 -20.48
CA THR A 41 -18.64 16.76 -21.16
C THR A 41 -18.90 18.09 -20.46
N GLN A 42 -18.98 18.09 -19.12
CA GLN A 42 -19.34 19.28 -18.34
C GLN A 42 -18.17 20.22 -18.07
N LEU A 43 -16.98 19.67 -17.84
CA LEU A 43 -15.80 20.44 -17.45
C LEU A 43 -14.94 20.85 -18.65
N GLY A 44 -15.09 20.16 -19.78
CA GLY A 44 -14.23 20.35 -20.95
C GLY A 44 -12.74 20.16 -20.62
N THR A 45 -11.89 20.80 -21.40
CA THR A 45 -10.43 20.81 -21.20
C THR A 45 -9.97 21.94 -20.28
N LYS A 46 -10.69 22.20 -19.17
CA LYS A 46 -10.22 23.19 -18.21
C LYS A 46 -8.85 22.77 -17.67
N ASN A 47 -7.86 23.60 -17.95
CA ASN A 47 -6.54 23.45 -17.37
C ASN A 47 -6.69 23.59 -15.85
N ARG A 48 -6.52 22.49 -15.12
CA ARG A 48 -6.45 22.53 -13.65
C ARG A 48 -5.02 22.88 -13.27
N ASN A 49 -4.87 23.67 -12.23
CA ASN A 49 -3.55 23.87 -11.64
C ASN A 49 -2.99 22.50 -11.27
N ASP A 50 -1.79 22.23 -11.72
CA ASP A 50 -1.07 21.02 -11.35
C ASP A 50 -0.72 21.05 -9.85
N PRO A 51 -1.24 20.12 -9.01
CA PRO A 51 -0.99 20.12 -7.57
C PRO A 51 0.37 19.54 -7.19
N SER A 52 1.19 19.13 -8.16
CA SER A 52 2.45 18.41 -7.93
C SER A 52 3.39 19.14 -6.99
N LEU A 53 3.52 20.47 -7.13
CA LEU A 53 4.34 21.30 -6.26
C LEU A 53 3.83 21.32 -4.82
N GLU A 54 2.52 21.45 -4.62
CA GLU A 54 1.91 21.44 -3.28
C GLU A 54 2.11 20.09 -2.62
N ILE A 55 1.88 19.00 -3.36
CA ILE A 55 2.10 17.62 -2.87
C ILE A 55 3.57 17.43 -2.49
N GLN A 56 4.49 17.87 -3.33
CA GLN A 56 5.92 17.77 -3.07
C GLN A 56 6.33 18.54 -1.80
N GLN A 57 5.87 19.76 -1.63
CA GLN A 57 6.17 20.59 -0.44
C GLN A 57 5.67 19.93 0.85
N VAL A 58 4.43 19.44 0.85
CA VAL A 58 3.86 18.72 2.02
C VAL A 58 4.68 17.48 2.33
N LYS A 59 5.08 16.71 1.31
CA LYS A 59 5.89 15.52 1.47
C LYS A 59 7.28 15.83 2.01
N GLU A 60 7.96 16.84 1.47
CA GLU A 60 9.28 17.27 1.93
C GLU A 60 9.24 17.76 3.39
N GLN A 61 8.23 18.56 3.74
CA GLN A 61 8.04 19.01 5.12
C GLN A 61 7.85 17.80 6.06
N TRP A 62 6.96 16.89 5.72
CA TRP A 62 6.71 15.69 6.52
C TRP A 62 7.96 14.82 6.66
N LEU A 63 8.67 14.55 5.56
CA LEU A 63 9.91 13.77 5.62
C LEU A 63 10.99 14.44 6.47
N SER A 64 11.11 15.77 6.44
CA SER A 64 12.10 16.50 7.25
C SER A 64 11.92 16.25 8.76
N GLU A 65 10.68 16.10 9.21
CA GLU A 65 10.36 15.79 10.61
C GLU A 65 10.77 14.35 11.00
N TRP A 66 10.77 13.44 10.03
CA TRP A 66 11.08 12.01 10.26
C TRP A 66 12.54 11.65 9.98
N MET A 67 13.27 12.48 9.22
CA MET A 67 14.67 12.21 8.86
C MET A 67 15.56 11.84 10.05
N PRO A 68 15.45 12.47 11.23
CA PRO A 68 16.27 12.07 12.39
C PRO A 68 16.06 10.60 12.81
N LYS A 69 14.86 10.04 12.64
CA LYS A 69 14.56 8.63 12.92
C LYS A 69 14.97 7.72 11.76
N LEU A 70 14.71 8.16 10.53
CA LEU A 70 15.03 7.43 9.31
C LEU A 70 16.54 7.25 9.10
N THR A 71 17.35 8.13 9.67
CA THR A 71 18.82 8.10 9.56
C THR A 71 19.52 7.90 10.93
N SER A 72 18.78 7.47 11.95
CA SER A 72 19.31 7.25 13.29
C SER A 72 20.40 6.18 13.31
N ASN A 73 21.45 6.42 14.10
CA ASN A 73 22.52 5.45 14.39
C ASN A 73 22.41 4.83 15.79
N GLU A 74 21.23 4.92 16.40
CA GLU A 74 21.02 4.35 17.74
C GLU A 74 21.13 2.81 17.75
N VAL A 75 21.46 2.29 18.92
CA VAL A 75 21.54 0.85 19.19
C VAL A 75 20.63 0.53 20.39
N PRO A 76 19.64 -0.38 20.22
CA PRO A 76 19.33 -1.16 19.01
C PRO A 76 18.85 -0.30 17.84
N ILE A 77 18.97 -0.85 16.62
CA ILE A 77 18.63 -0.13 15.38
C ILE A 77 17.17 0.34 15.40
N ASN A 78 16.97 1.61 15.07
CA ASN A 78 15.63 2.16 14.91
C ASN A 78 14.88 1.48 13.74
N PRO A 79 13.67 0.96 13.92
CA PRO A 79 12.93 0.28 12.86
C PRO A 79 12.68 1.14 11.62
N TYR A 80 12.50 2.45 11.77
CA TYR A 80 12.34 3.37 10.63
C TYR A 80 13.60 3.48 9.79
N ARG A 81 14.79 3.37 10.41
CA ARG A 81 16.06 3.31 9.71
C ARG A 81 16.15 2.09 8.82
N LEU A 82 15.68 0.92 9.27
CA LEU A 82 15.64 -0.30 8.46
C LEU A 82 14.83 -0.07 7.16
N ILE A 83 13.64 0.54 7.26
CA ILE A 83 12.79 0.79 6.10
C ILE A 83 13.44 1.77 5.13
N TRP A 84 14.07 2.82 5.67
CA TRP A 84 14.77 3.80 4.87
C TRP A 84 15.94 3.19 4.10
N ASP A 85 16.81 2.45 4.78
CA ASP A 85 17.96 1.80 4.17
C ASP A 85 17.53 0.73 3.15
N LEU A 86 16.50 -0.05 3.44
CA LEU A 86 15.92 -0.98 2.47
C LEU A 86 15.53 -0.25 1.19
N MET A 87 14.78 0.84 1.31
CA MET A 87 14.29 1.62 0.16
C MET A 87 15.43 2.23 -0.66
N GLN A 88 16.57 2.57 -0.03
CA GLN A 88 17.75 3.09 -0.71
C GLN A 88 18.63 1.99 -1.35
N THR A 89 18.48 0.74 -0.89
CA THR A 89 19.32 -0.38 -1.28
C THR A 89 18.75 -1.18 -2.44
N VAL A 90 17.42 -1.37 -2.46
CA VAL A 90 16.77 -2.18 -3.48
C VAL A 90 16.39 -1.37 -4.72
N ASP A 91 16.42 -2.01 -5.89
CA ASP A 91 15.77 -1.47 -7.08
C ASP A 91 14.24 -1.59 -6.91
N ARG A 92 13.60 -0.47 -6.57
CA ARG A 92 12.16 -0.42 -6.27
C ARG A 92 11.27 -0.71 -7.47
N GLU A 93 11.75 -0.53 -8.69
CA GLU A 93 11.03 -0.90 -9.91
C GLU A 93 10.99 -2.42 -10.11
N GLN A 94 12.04 -3.10 -9.64
CA GLN A 94 12.21 -4.56 -9.72
C GLN A 94 11.92 -5.27 -8.40
N THR A 95 11.32 -4.59 -7.43
CA THR A 95 11.02 -5.16 -6.11
C THR A 95 9.53 -5.22 -5.87
N ILE A 96 9.05 -6.37 -5.39
CA ILE A 96 7.72 -6.52 -4.80
C ILE A 96 7.90 -6.61 -3.29
N ILE A 97 7.19 -5.76 -2.56
CA ILE A 97 7.22 -5.76 -1.10
C ILE A 97 5.84 -6.08 -0.52
N THR A 98 5.85 -6.81 0.56
CA THR A 98 4.72 -6.99 1.46
C THR A 98 5.16 -6.83 2.91
N HIS A 99 4.21 -6.74 3.79
CA HIS A 99 4.45 -6.68 5.22
C HIS A 99 3.56 -7.68 5.95
N ASP A 100 3.94 -8.02 7.15
CA ASP A 100 3.08 -8.75 8.08
C ASP A 100 2.34 -7.80 9.03
N SER A 101 1.54 -8.34 9.91
CA SER A 101 0.75 -7.59 10.88
C SER A 101 1.61 -6.92 11.96
N GLY A 102 1.05 -5.90 12.59
CA GLY A 102 1.67 -5.17 13.70
C GLY A 102 2.65 -4.10 13.23
N ASN A 103 3.71 -3.89 14.00
CA ASN A 103 4.70 -2.85 13.74
C ASN A 103 5.27 -2.83 12.32
N PRO A 104 5.57 -3.96 11.66
CA PRO A 104 6.03 -3.94 10.28
C PRO A 104 5.10 -3.20 9.34
N ARG A 105 3.79 -3.42 9.43
CA ARG A 105 2.81 -2.69 8.63
C ARG A 105 2.86 -1.18 8.91
N ASP A 106 2.82 -0.82 10.19
CA ASP A 106 2.70 0.57 10.61
C ASP A 106 3.98 1.37 10.30
N GLN A 107 5.11 0.70 10.13
CA GLN A 107 6.39 1.30 9.79
C GLN A 107 6.67 1.34 8.28
N VAL A 108 6.23 0.32 7.52
CA VAL A 108 6.45 0.25 6.07
C VAL A 108 5.52 1.21 5.33
N VAL A 109 4.22 1.20 5.67
CA VAL A 109 3.19 1.96 4.94
C VAL A 109 3.48 3.45 4.80
N PRO A 110 3.96 4.18 5.84
CA PRO A 110 4.21 5.60 5.72
C PRO A 110 5.43 5.97 4.88
N PHE A 111 6.43 5.09 4.77
CA PHE A 111 7.75 5.46 4.29
C PHE A 111 8.18 4.76 3.01
N TYR A 112 7.71 3.55 2.75
CA TYR A 112 8.12 2.83 1.55
C TYR A 112 7.38 3.33 0.32
N GLU A 113 8.12 3.87 -0.64
CA GLU A 113 7.59 4.35 -1.91
C GLU A 113 7.68 3.28 -2.99
N THR A 114 6.53 2.88 -3.51
CA THR A 114 6.44 2.02 -4.68
C THR A 114 6.47 2.83 -5.97
N LEU A 115 7.17 2.34 -6.98
CA LEU A 115 7.32 3.03 -8.26
C LEU A 115 6.51 2.37 -9.39
N THR A 116 6.12 1.11 -9.20
CA THR A 116 5.39 0.35 -10.23
C THR A 116 4.06 -0.19 -9.68
N PRO A 117 3.02 -0.30 -10.51
CA PRO A 117 1.77 -0.94 -10.11
C PRO A 117 2.00 -2.37 -9.61
N ARG A 118 1.28 -2.76 -8.55
CA ARG A 118 1.34 -4.10 -7.95
C ARG A 118 2.69 -4.48 -7.32
N SER A 119 3.58 -3.52 -7.08
CA SER A 119 4.85 -3.77 -6.38
C SER A 119 4.73 -3.66 -4.85
N TYR A 120 3.59 -3.24 -4.33
CA TYR A 120 3.25 -3.29 -2.92
C TYR A 120 1.97 -4.10 -2.74
N ILE A 121 2.06 -5.19 -1.99
CA ILE A 121 0.92 -6.07 -1.75
C ILE A 121 0.56 -6.03 -0.28
N GLY A 122 -0.45 -5.24 0.05
CA GLY A 122 -1.09 -5.23 1.36
C GLY A 122 -2.30 -6.16 1.36
N TRP A 123 -2.74 -6.58 2.54
CA TRP A 123 -3.85 -7.51 2.70
C TRP A 123 -5.06 -6.92 3.44
N GLY A 124 -5.26 -5.62 3.25
CA GLY A 124 -6.50 -4.92 3.59
C GLY A 124 -6.81 -4.85 5.08
N LYS A 125 -8.03 -5.18 5.46
CA LYS A 125 -8.54 -5.09 6.83
C LYS A 125 -8.08 -6.25 7.73
N SER A 126 -7.68 -7.38 7.17
CA SER A 126 -7.20 -8.51 7.95
C SER A 126 -5.86 -8.18 8.59
N THR A 127 -5.64 -8.65 9.79
CA THR A 127 -4.40 -8.41 10.54
C THR A 127 -3.83 -9.73 11.08
N GLN A 128 -3.97 -10.79 10.31
CA GLN A 128 -3.50 -12.12 10.69
C GLN A 128 -1.97 -12.18 10.60
N LEU A 129 -1.34 -12.60 11.70
CA LEU A 129 0.10 -12.86 11.75
C LEU A 129 0.49 -14.06 10.90
N GLY A 130 1.61 -13.97 10.19
CA GLY A 130 2.14 -15.02 9.33
C GLY A 130 1.64 -14.98 7.88
N TYR A 131 0.62 -14.20 7.57
CA TYR A 131 0.04 -14.13 6.23
C TYR A 131 1.02 -13.59 5.17
N GLY A 132 1.89 -12.66 5.57
CA GLY A 132 2.85 -12.01 4.66
C GLY A 132 3.81 -12.99 4.00
N LEU A 133 4.18 -14.08 4.66
CA LEU A 133 5.09 -15.07 4.10
C LEU A 133 4.50 -15.78 2.87
N GLY A 134 3.32 -16.37 3.00
CA GLY A 134 2.66 -17.02 1.86
C GLY A 134 2.34 -16.05 0.72
N LEU A 135 1.98 -14.80 1.08
CA LEU A 135 1.68 -13.77 0.10
C LEU A 135 2.91 -13.39 -0.75
N ILE A 136 4.09 -13.23 -0.13
CA ILE A 136 5.31 -12.89 -0.87
C ILE A 136 5.83 -14.06 -1.69
N MET A 137 5.69 -15.31 -1.21
CA MET A 137 6.01 -16.51 -1.97
C MET A 137 5.15 -16.60 -3.24
N GLY A 138 3.84 -16.37 -3.12
CA GLY A 138 2.94 -16.29 -4.26
C GLY A 138 3.29 -15.17 -5.24
N ALA A 139 3.71 -14.01 -4.74
CA ALA A 139 4.16 -12.90 -5.58
C ALA A 139 5.45 -13.25 -6.33
N LYS A 140 6.39 -13.94 -5.69
CA LYS A 140 7.63 -14.42 -6.32
C LYS A 140 7.36 -15.45 -7.42
N LEU A 141 6.41 -16.35 -7.20
CA LEU A 141 5.98 -17.31 -8.26
C LEU A 141 5.34 -16.59 -9.45
N ALA A 142 4.58 -15.53 -9.21
CA ALA A 142 3.91 -14.76 -10.25
C ALA A 142 4.86 -13.83 -11.02
N ALA A 143 5.99 -13.45 -10.43
CA ALA A 143 7.00 -12.56 -11.00
C ALA A 143 8.40 -13.01 -10.58
N PRO A 144 8.88 -14.14 -11.15
CA PRO A 144 10.12 -14.79 -10.70
C PRO A 144 11.37 -13.93 -10.94
N GLU A 145 11.33 -12.99 -11.85
CA GLU A 145 12.42 -12.06 -12.15
C GLU A 145 12.59 -10.96 -11.09
N LYS A 146 11.53 -10.68 -10.32
CA LYS A 146 11.57 -9.60 -9.32
C LYS A 146 12.12 -10.05 -7.98
N LEU A 147 12.74 -9.11 -7.28
CA LEU A 147 13.07 -9.28 -5.87
C LEU A 147 11.77 -9.27 -5.06
N ALA A 148 11.57 -10.29 -4.23
CA ALA A 148 10.41 -10.40 -3.35
C ALA A 148 10.84 -10.20 -1.90
N VAL A 149 10.27 -9.20 -1.23
CA VAL A 149 10.63 -8.81 0.14
C VAL A 149 9.39 -8.86 1.02
N ASN A 150 9.48 -9.59 2.13
CA ASN A 150 8.48 -9.54 3.20
C ASN A 150 9.10 -8.99 4.47
N ILE A 151 8.46 -7.99 5.08
CA ILE A 151 8.85 -7.46 6.38
C ILE A 151 7.87 -7.98 7.42
N MET A 152 8.36 -8.81 8.32
CA MET A 152 7.54 -9.45 9.34
C MET A 152 8.26 -9.46 10.70
N GLY A 153 7.47 -9.47 11.76
CA GLY A 153 7.98 -9.58 13.11
C GLY A 153 8.35 -11.02 13.48
N ASP A 154 9.11 -11.17 14.54
CA ASP A 154 9.54 -12.44 15.10
C ASP A 154 8.37 -13.35 15.47
N ALA A 155 7.33 -12.81 16.09
CA ALA A 155 6.13 -13.58 16.45
C ALA A 155 5.40 -14.09 15.19
N ALA A 156 5.26 -13.27 14.16
CA ALA A 156 4.66 -13.66 12.89
C ALA A 156 5.49 -14.77 12.20
N PHE A 157 6.81 -14.61 12.19
CA PHE A 157 7.72 -15.63 11.68
C PHE A 157 7.62 -16.92 12.49
N GLY A 158 7.54 -16.84 13.83
CA GLY A 158 7.35 -18.02 14.70
C GLY A 158 6.06 -18.81 14.41
N MET A 159 5.01 -18.14 13.92
CA MET A 159 3.73 -18.77 13.56
C MET A 159 3.74 -19.45 12.19
N ALA A 160 4.44 -18.90 11.23
CA ALA A 160 4.40 -19.35 9.83
C ALA A 160 5.77 -19.68 9.24
N GLY A 161 6.86 -19.54 10.00
CA GLY A 161 8.22 -19.68 9.49
C GLY A 161 8.56 -21.06 8.90
N MET A 162 7.83 -22.11 9.30
CA MET A 162 7.99 -23.44 8.70
C MET A 162 7.65 -23.46 7.20
N ASP A 163 6.78 -22.57 6.74
CA ASP A 163 6.45 -22.45 5.32
C ASP A 163 7.64 -21.92 4.50
N PHE A 164 8.63 -21.30 5.16
CA PHE A 164 9.88 -20.89 4.51
C PHE A 164 10.69 -22.09 3.98
N GLU A 165 10.56 -23.26 4.60
CA GLU A 165 11.13 -24.51 4.07
C GLU A 165 10.60 -24.80 2.66
N THR A 166 9.31 -24.58 2.45
CA THR A 166 8.68 -24.74 1.12
C THR A 166 9.35 -23.82 0.11
N ALA A 167 9.59 -22.56 0.44
CA ALA A 167 10.29 -21.62 -0.45
C ALA A 167 11.69 -22.13 -0.83
N VAL A 168 12.43 -22.66 0.15
CA VAL A 168 13.78 -23.22 -0.07
C VAL A 168 13.72 -24.47 -0.96
N ARG A 169 12.82 -25.41 -0.64
CA ARG A 169 12.66 -26.66 -1.37
C ARG A 169 12.19 -26.45 -2.81
N GLU A 170 11.30 -25.53 -3.03
CA GLU A 170 10.74 -25.20 -4.36
C GLU A 170 11.55 -24.13 -5.11
N GLN A 171 12.64 -23.65 -4.52
CA GLN A 171 13.54 -22.64 -5.10
C GLN A 171 12.82 -21.33 -5.50
N ILE A 172 11.92 -20.90 -4.64
CA ILE A 172 11.15 -19.65 -4.79
C ILE A 172 11.94 -18.42 -4.30
#